data_477018ca8c1276e8d6b0ec4b0b6ad63b
#
_entry.id   477018ca8c1276e8d6b0ec4b0b6ad63b
#
_cell.length_a   1.000
_cell.length_b   1.000
_cell.length_c   1.000
_cell.angle_alpha   90.00
_cell.angle_beta   90.00
_cell.angle_gamma   90.00
#
_symmetry.space_group_name_H-M   'P 1'
#
loop_
_entity.id
_entity.type
_entity.pdbx_description
1 polymer ?
#
loop_
_entity_poly.entity_id
_entity_poly.type
_entity_poly.pdbx_seq_one_letter_code
_entity_poly.pdbx_strand_id
1 'polypeptide(L)'
;MRKKKPLLAKLSTLNRGLAILIDPEKAMNKVQFTRQLDAICAISPEFIFIGGSTVNAEQMSQTIDLIKATTSIPLIIFPGGTSQLNTSADGLLFLSLISGRNPTYLIGQQVEAAEQLFESNMEIISTGYILVDGGFRSAVERVSGTSPIPQSDIQAISSTAKAGILLGMDCLYVDAGSGAHTPVSEKIIRELSILGSPLI
;
A
#
# COMPACT_ATOMS: atom_id res chain seq x y z
N MET A 1 -23.62 -9.73 -4.09
CA MET A 1 -23.39 -9.66 -2.62
C MET A 1 -22.07 -8.92 -2.39
N ARG A 2 -22.00 -7.91 -1.49
CA ARG A 2 -20.70 -7.33 -1.10
C ARG A 2 -19.87 -8.41 -0.41
N LYS A 3 -18.64 -8.66 -0.89
CA LYS A 3 -17.70 -9.58 -0.25
C LYS A 3 -17.40 -9.09 1.17
N LYS A 4 -17.21 -10.00 2.13
CA LYS A 4 -16.75 -9.64 3.47
C LYS A 4 -15.39 -8.96 3.38
N LYS A 5 -15.15 -7.93 4.19
CA LYS A 5 -13.89 -7.18 4.23
C LYS A 5 -13.22 -7.30 5.62
N PRO A 6 -12.73 -8.51 5.99
CA PRO A 6 -12.13 -8.73 7.30
C PRO A 6 -10.82 -7.97 7.51
N LEU A 7 -10.01 -7.77 6.46
CA LEU A 7 -8.75 -7.01 6.55
C LEU A 7 -9.02 -5.53 6.78
N LEU A 8 -9.99 -4.96 6.05
CA LEU A 8 -10.42 -3.58 6.26
C LEU A 8 -11.02 -3.40 7.66
N ALA A 9 -11.83 -4.34 8.12
CA ALA A 9 -12.38 -4.31 9.47
C ALA A 9 -11.27 -4.32 10.53
N LYS A 10 -10.24 -5.17 10.35
CA LYS A 10 -9.06 -5.17 11.22
C LYS A 10 -8.33 -3.83 11.18
N LEU A 11 -8.04 -3.29 9.97
CA LEU A 11 -7.41 -1.97 9.80
C LEU A 11 -8.20 -0.87 10.55
N SER A 12 -9.53 -0.88 10.44
CA SER A 12 -10.39 0.15 11.03
C SER A 12 -10.44 0.13 12.55
N THR A 13 -10.09 -1.00 13.19
CA THR A 13 -10.10 -1.15 14.64
C THR A 13 -8.74 -0.86 15.30
N LEU A 14 -7.67 -0.75 14.50
CA LEU A 14 -6.33 -0.49 15.04
C LEU A 14 -6.16 0.99 15.39
N ASN A 15 -5.82 1.27 16.65
CA ASN A 15 -5.33 2.60 17.04
C ASN A 15 -3.87 2.81 16.60
N ARG A 16 -3.09 1.74 16.65
CA ARG A 16 -1.71 1.66 16.15
C ARG A 16 -1.49 0.25 15.66
N GLY A 17 -0.95 0.11 14.46
CA GLY A 17 -0.60 -1.16 13.88
C GLY A 17 0.75 -1.07 13.19
N LEU A 18 1.40 -2.21 13.03
CA LEU A 18 2.64 -2.36 12.28
C LEU A 18 2.37 -3.20 11.04
N ALA A 19 2.67 -2.65 9.88
CA ALA A 19 2.77 -3.41 8.65
C ALA A 19 4.23 -3.40 8.17
N ILE A 20 4.76 -4.55 7.78
CA ILE A 20 6.13 -4.67 7.26
C ILE A 20 6.05 -4.94 5.77
N LEU A 21 6.66 -4.06 4.98
CA LEU A 21 6.74 -4.22 3.52
C LEU A 21 7.93 -5.12 3.17
N ILE A 22 7.63 -6.19 2.44
CA ILE A 22 8.60 -7.10 1.84
C ILE A 22 8.70 -6.78 0.35
N ASP A 23 9.93 -6.48 -0.08
CA ASP A 23 10.26 -6.32 -1.48
C ASP A 23 10.75 -7.66 -2.05
N PRO A 24 10.02 -8.31 -2.99
CA PRO A 24 10.39 -9.59 -3.55
C PRO A 24 11.78 -9.64 -4.20
N GLU A 25 12.29 -8.54 -4.72
CA GLU A 25 13.66 -8.50 -5.25
C GLU A 25 14.72 -8.80 -4.17
N LYS A 26 14.45 -8.40 -2.93
CA LYS A 26 15.32 -8.66 -1.78
C LYS A 26 15.14 -10.07 -1.21
N ALA A 27 14.12 -10.79 -1.65
CA ALA A 27 13.80 -12.17 -1.23
C ALA A 27 14.55 -13.25 -2.04
N MET A 28 15.33 -12.88 -3.04
CA MET A 28 16.00 -13.83 -3.97
C MET A 28 16.97 -14.81 -3.28
N ASN A 29 17.58 -14.42 -2.16
CA ASN A 29 18.39 -15.33 -1.35
C ASN A 29 17.50 -16.03 -0.32
N LYS A 30 17.08 -17.27 -0.62
CA LYS A 30 16.16 -18.04 0.24
C LYS A 30 16.61 -18.14 1.70
N VAL A 31 17.90 -18.41 1.96
CA VAL A 31 18.42 -18.55 3.33
C VAL A 31 18.33 -17.25 4.11
N GLN A 32 18.73 -16.15 3.49
CA GLN A 32 18.64 -14.83 4.10
C GLN A 32 17.17 -14.42 4.29
N PHE A 33 16.32 -14.69 3.31
CA PHE A 33 14.92 -14.36 3.36
C PHE A 33 14.17 -15.13 4.45
N THR A 34 14.46 -16.44 4.62
CA THR A 34 13.88 -17.23 5.73
C THR A 34 14.22 -16.61 7.09
N ARG A 35 15.48 -16.21 7.31
CA ARG A 35 15.87 -15.51 8.55
C ARG A 35 15.15 -14.17 8.74
N GLN A 36 14.92 -13.44 7.66
CA GLN A 36 14.13 -12.19 7.72
C GLN A 36 12.67 -12.48 8.08
N LEU A 37 12.06 -13.51 7.50
CA LEU A 37 10.71 -13.93 7.85
C LEU A 37 10.59 -14.36 9.31
N ASP A 38 11.56 -15.12 9.83
CA ASP A 38 11.59 -15.52 11.23
C ASP A 38 11.63 -14.29 12.14
N ALA A 39 12.44 -13.27 11.80
CA ALA A 39 12.50 -12.02 12.54
C ALA A 39 11.18 -11.23 12.45
N ILE A 40 10.54 -11.19 11.28
CA ILE A 40 9.22 -10.56 11.09
C ILE A 40 8.16 -11.28 11.92
N CYS A 41 8.14 -12.61 11.90
CA CYS A 41 7.21 -13.41 12.71
C CYS A 41 7.39 -13.18 14.20
N ALA A 42 8.64 -13.01 14.68
CA ALA A 42 8.92 -12.71 16.07
C ALA A 42 8.40 -11.33 16.53
N ILE A 43 8.37 -10.35 15.62
CA ILE A 43 7.79 -9.02 15.85
C ILE A 43 6.25 -9.10 15.87
N SER A 44 5.66 -10.08 15.16
CA SER A 44 4.21 -10.28 15.03
C SER A 44 3.47 -9.02 14.55
N PRO A 45 3.82 -8.48 13.37
CA PRO A 45 3.10 -7.32 12.82
C PRO A 45 1.64 -7.69 12.51
N GLU A 46 0.77 -6.70 12.46
CA GLU A 46 -0.64 -6.89 12.09
C GLU A 46 -0.82 -7.32 10.66
N PHE A 47 0.08 -6.87 9.76
CA PHE A 47 0.06 -7.19 8.33
C PHE A 47 1.48 -7.33 7.79
N ILE A 48 1.62 -8.16 6.77
CA ILE A 48 2.75 -8.12 5.85
C ILE A 48 2.26 -7.49 4.56
N PHE A 49 2.94 -6.44 4.10
CA PHE A 49 2.75 -5.90 2.75
C PHE A 49 3.79 -6.53 1.83
N ILE A 50 3.43 -6.74 0.57
CA ILE A 50 4.35 -7.25 -0.44
C ILE A 50 4.25 -6.42 -1.72
N GLY A 51 5.38 -5.97 -2.24
CA GLY A 51 5.45 -5.20 -3.48
C GLY A 51 6.79 -4.52 -3.66
N GLY A 52 7.01 -4.00 -4.84
CA GLY A 52 8.23 -3.28 -5.20
C GLY A 52 8.07 -2.59 -6.55
N SER A 53 9.01 -1.69 -6.90
CA SER A 53 8.87 -0.87 -8.11
C SER A 53 9.10 -1.65 -9.41
N THR A 54 9.88 -2.75 -9.37
CA THR A 54 10.41 -3.46 -10.55
C THR A 54 10.16 -4.98 -10.50
N VAL A 55 9.39 -5.44 -9.52
CA VAL A 55 9.08 -6.86 -9.29
C VAL A 55 8.26 -7.44 -10.43
N ASN A 56 8.68 -8.61 -10.94
CA ASN A 56 7.91 -9.36 -11.92
C ASN A 56 6.92 -10.36 -11.26
N ALA A 57 5.99 -10.89 -12.05
CA ALA A 57 4.94 -11.79 -11.58
C ALA A 57 5.48 -13.10 -10.96
N GLU A 58 6.58 -13.65 -11.48
CA GLU A 58 7.17 -14.89 -10.98
C GLU A 58 7.80 -14.67 -9.59
N GLN A 59 8.59 -13.62 -9.42
CA GLN A 59 9.17 -13.24 -8.12
C GLN A 59 8.08 -12.98 -7.08
N MET A 60 7.01 -12.30 -7.49
CA MET A 60 5.85 -12.05 -6.64
C MET A 60 5.23 -13.37 -6.16
N SER A 61 4.94 -14.30 -7.08
CA SER A 61 4.33 -15.60 -6.75
C SER A 61 5.20 -16.42 -5.80
N GLN A 62 6.48 -16.59 -6.12
CA GLN A 62 7.41 -17.37 -5.29
C GLN A 62 7.53 -16.79 -3.88
N THR A 63 7.55 -15.46 -3.75
CA THR A 63 7.65 -14.80 -2.45
C THR A 63 6.36 -14.94 -1.64
N ILE A 64 5.19 -14.80 -2.28
CA ILE A 64 3.88 -15.03 -1.64
C ILE A 64 3.78 -16.46 -1.11
N ASP A 65 4.13 -17.47 -1.92
CA ASP A 65 4.07 -18.87 -1.54
C ASP A 65 4.94 -19.16 -0.32
N LEU A 66 6.16 -18.59 -0.30
CA LEU A 66 7.08 -18.76 0.83
C LEU A 66 6.58 -18.10 2.11
N ILE A 67 6.03 -16.89 2.00
CA ILE A 67 5.45 -16.17 3.15
C ILE A 67 4.26 -16.98 3.71
N LYS A 68 3.34 -17.41 2.86
CA LYS A 68 2.14 -18.15 3.27
C LYS A 68 2.44 -19.55 3.82
N ALA A 69 3.54 -20.16 3.40
CA ALA A 69 4.02 -21.41 4.00
C ALA A 69 4.66 -21.21 5.38
N THR A 70 5.13 -20.01 5.70
CA THR A 70 5.87 -19.71 6.93
C THR A 70 4.99 -19.10 8.02
N THR A 71 3.99 -18.28 7.66
CA THR A 71 3.18 -17.54 8.64
C THR A 71 1.72 -17.42 8.22
N SER A 72 0.85 -17.20 9.22
CA SER A 72 -0.57 -16.87 9.04
C SER A 72 -0.85 -15.36 9.15
N ILE A 73 0.18 -14.53 9.24
CA ILE A 73 0.01 -13.07 9.25
C ILE A 73 -0.63 -12.65 7.91
N PRO A 74 -1.70 -11.86 7.92
CA PRO A 74 -2.36 -11.46 6.68
C PRO A 74 -1.42 -10.75 5.70
N LEU A 75 -1.41 -11.23 4.46
CA LEU A 75 -0.54 -10.77 3.38
C LEU A 75 -1.33 -9.90 2.41
N ILE A 76 -0.96 -8.62 2.29
CA ILE A 76 -1.63 -7.64 1.44
C ILE A 76 -0.65 -7.16 0.36
N ILE A 77 -1.07 -7.22 -0.90
CA ILE A 77 -0.27 -6.68 -2.00
C ILE A 77 -0.28 -5.15 -1.94
N PHE A 78 0.90 -4.56 -1.98
CA PHE A 78 1.15 -3.14 -2.23
C PHE A 78 1.70 -3.00 -3.66
N PRO A 79 0.83 -2.85 -4.68
CA PRO A 79 1.26 -3.02 -6.06
C PRO A 79 2.04 -1.80 -6.58
N GLY A 80 3.17 -2.04 -7.24
CA GLY A 80 3.86 -1.05 -8.07
C GLY A 80 3.25 -0.94 -9.48
N GLY A 81 2.44 -1.93 -9.89
CA GLY A 81 1.77 -1.98 -11.19
C GLY A 81 0.91 -3.22 -11.35
N THR A 82 0.16 -3.31 -12.46
CA THR A 82 -0.80 -4.39 -12.73
C THR A 82 -0.16 -5.77 -12.92
N SER A 83 1.12 -5.83 -13.32
CA SER A 83 1.88 -7.09 -13.45
C SER A 83 2.15 -7.79 -12.11
N GLN A 84 1.95 -7.11 -10.98
CA GLN A 84 2.20 -7.65 -9.64
C GLN A 84 0.96 -8.26 -8.97
N LEU A 85 -0.16 -8.31 -9.67
CA LEU A 85 -1.39 -8.89 -9.15
C LEU A 85 -1.27 -10.40 -9.02
N ASN A 86 -1.55 -10.92 -7.82
CA ASN A 86 -1.55 -12.34 -7.52
C ASN A 86 -2.66 -12.67 -6.53
N THR A 87 -3.63 -13.45 -6.98
CA THR A 87 -4.84 -13.77 -6.21
C THR A 87 -4.63 -14.75 -5.05
N SER A 88 -3.40 -15.24 -4.83
CA SER A 88 -3.02 -16.05 -3.67
C SER A 88 -2.79 -15.23 -2.40
N ALA A 89 -2.62 -13.90 -2.51
CA ALA A 89 -2.58 -13.02 -1.35
C ALA A 89 -3.96 -12.88 -0.71
N ASP A 90 -3.99 -12.43 0.54
CA ASP A 90 -5.25 -12.27 1.29
C ASP A 90 -5.98 -10.98 0.88
N GLY A 91 -5.23 -9.95 0.51
CA GLY A 91 -5.78 -8.68 0.07
C GLY A 91 -4.87 -7.87 -0.85
N LEU A 92 -5.42 -6.78 -1.36
CA LEU A 92 -4.74 -5.82 -2.22
C LEU A 92 -5.10 -4.40 -1.79
N LEU A 93 -4.11 -3.53 -1.64
CA LEU A 93 -4.33 -2.08 -1.64
C LEU A 93 -4.58 -1.64 -3.08
N PHE A 94 -5.84 -1.36 -3.40
CA PHE A 94 -6.24 -0.89 -4.72
C PHE A 94 -5.97 0.61 -4.81
N LEU A 95 -4.69 0.92 -5.06
CA LEU A 95 -4.13 2.27 -4.95
C LEU A 95 -4.63 3.19 -6.05
N SER A 96 -5.04 4.40 -5.68
CA SER A 96 -5.22 5.53 -6.59
C SER A 96 -4.37 6.69 -6.09
N LEU A 97 -3.43 7.20 -6.91
CA LEU A 97 -2.51 8.28 -6.54
C LEU A 97 -3.24 9.62 -6.58
N ILE A 98 -4.06 9.88 -5.55
CA ILE A 98 -4.94 11.05 -5.48
C ILE A 98 -4.22 12.37 -5.24
N SER A 99 -2.97 12.35 -4.77
CA SER A 99 -2.12 13.55 -4.71
C SER A 99 -1.64 14.03 -6.08
N GLY A 100 -1.61 13.14 -7.09
CA GLY A 100 -1.26 13.46 -8.47
C GLY A 100 -2.46 13.86 -9.34
N ARG A 101 -2.19 14.13 -10.63
CA ARG A 101 -3.21 14.39 -11.65
C ARG A 101 -2.95 13.58 -12.93
N ASN A 102 -2.08 12.55 -12.84
CA ASN A 102 -1.85 11.63 -13.95
C ASN A 102 -2.97 10.58 -13.99
N PRO A 103 -3.81 10.55 -15.04
CA PRO A 103 -4.95 9.65 -15.14
C PRO A 103 -4.56 8.18 -15.12
N THR A 104 -3.36 7.81 -15.56
CA THR A 104 -2.86 6.43 -15.51
C THR A 104 -2.84 5.90 -14.07
N TYR A 105 -2.41 6.72 -13.10
CA TYR A 105 -2.31 6.34 -11.69
C TYR A 105 -3.55 6.70 -10.87
N LEU A 106 -4.44 7.51 -11.43
CA LEU A 106 -5.73 7.83 -10.80
C LEU A 106 -6.78 6.76 -11.06
N ILE A 107 -6.85 6.25 -12.30
CA ILE A 107 -7.89 5.30 -12.72
C ILE A 107 -7.42 4.30 -13.80
N GLY A 108 -6.39 4.61 -14.60
CA GLY A 108 -6.00 3.80 -15.74
C GLY A 108 -5.58 2.38 -15.33
N GLN A 109 -4.67 2.25 -14.38
CA GLN A 109 -4.23 0.94 -13.86
C GLN A 109 -5.37 0.17 -13.17
N GLN A 110 -6.29 0.88 -12.52
CA GLN A 110 -7.45 0.26 -11.88
C GLN A 110 -8.40 -0.34 -12.91
N VAL A 111 -8.61 0.32 -14.06
CA VAL A 111 -9.41 -0.22 -15.17
C VAL A 111 -8.74 -1.45 -15.78
N GLU A 112 -7.42 -1.42 -15.99
CA GLU A 112 -6.64 -2.55 -16.50
C GLU A 112 -6.73 -3.80 -15.60
N ALA A 113 -6.70 -3.58 -14.28
CA ALA A 113 -6.75 -4.65 -13.26
C ALA A 113 -8.17 -5.16 -12.96
N ALA A 114 -9.20 -4.42 -13.35
CA ALA A 114 -10.56 -4.59 -12.82
C ALA A 114 -11.15 -5.97 -13.06
N GLU A 115 -11.03 -6.53 -14.27
CA GLU A 115 -11.64 -7.83 -14.61
C GLU A 115 -11.06 -8.94 -13.74
N GLN A 116 -9.73 -9.06 -13.68
CA GLN A 116 -9.04 -10.07 -12.87
C GLN A 116 -9.39 -9.95 -11.38
N LEU A 117 -9.46 -8.73 -10.85
CA LEU A 117 -9.72 -8.47 -9.45
C LEU A 117 -11.19 -8.69 -9.09
N PHE A 118 -12.10 -8.35 -9.99
CA PHE A 118 -13.55 -8.48 -9.76
C PHE A 118 -13.97 -9.94 -9.60
N GLU A 119 -13.35 -10.84 -10.36
CA GLU A 119 -13.57 -12.29 -10.30
C GLU A 119 -12.83 -12.98 -9.15
N SER A 120 -11.80 -12.34 -8.59
CA SER A 120 -10.99 -12.91 -7.52
C SER A 120 -11.76 -13.00 -6.20
N ASN A 121 -11.31 -13.89 -5.28
CA ASN A 121 -11.78 -13.93 -3.89
C ASN A 121 -10.97 -13.04 -2.94
N MET A 122 -9.92 -12.40 -3.44
CA MET A 122 -9.06 -11.50 -2.68
C MET A 122 -9.84 -10.29 -2.15
N GLU A 123 -9.51 -9.82 -0.95
CA GLU A 123 -10.10 -8.60 -0.42
C GLU A 123 -9.48 -7.37 -1.09
N ILE A 124 -10.30 -6.57 -1.75
CA ILE A 124 -9.89 -5.34 -2.42
C ILE A 124 -10.16 -4.16 -1.51
N ILE A 125 -9.10 -3.46 -1.10
CA ILE A 125 -9.15 -2.28 -0.22
C ILE A 125 -8.90 -1.04 -1.08
N SER A 126 -9.96 -0.30 -1.39
CA SER A 126 -9.86 0.95 -2.15
C SER A 126 -9.05 1.98 -1.36
N THR A 127 -7.91 2.40 -1.90
CA THR A 127 -6.90 3.15 -1.13
C THR A 127 -6.53 4.45 -1.82
N GLY A 128 -6.75 5.56 -1.15
CA GLY A 128 -6.28 6.89 -1.58
C GLY A 128 -4.81 7.08 -1.23
N TYR A 129 -3.94 7.07 -2.25
CA TYR A 129 -2.50 7.25 -2.06
C TYR A 129 -2.16 8.75 -2.13
N ILE A 130 -1.57 9.26 -1.07
CA ILE A 130 -1.13 10.65 -0.93
C ILE A 130 0.39 10.67 -0.78
N LEU A 131 1.08 11.10 -1.84
CA LEU A 131 2.53 11.31 -1.80
C LEU A 131 2.82 12.72 -1.28
N VAL A 132 3.60 12.80 -0.21
CA VAL A 132 4.11 14.06 0.34
C VAL A 132 5.62 14.18 0.13
N ASP A 133 6.15 15.40 0.16
CA ASP A 133 7.57 15.64 -0.07
C ASP A 133 8.44 15.06 1.05
N GLY A 134 9.30 14.11 0.68
CA GLY A 134 10.28 13.47 1.56
C GLY A 134 11.70 14.07 1.51
N GLY A 135 11.87 15.22 0.85
CA GLY A 135 13.18 15.88 0.69
C GLY A 135 14.08 15.27 -0.39
N PHE A 136 13.54 14.41 -1.26
CA PHE A 136 14.24 13.84 -2.41
C PHE A 136 13.25 13.33 -3.46
N ARG A 137 13.73 13.10 -4.67
CA ARG A 137 12.89 12.61 -5.77
C ARG A 137 12.63 11.11 -5.65
N SER A 138 11.44 10.75 -5.17
CA SER A 138 11.03 9.36 -4.93
C SER A 138 10.84 8.54 -6.23
N ALA A 139 10.77 7.20 -6.09
CA ALA A 139 10.44 6.33 -7.21
C ALA A 139 9.02 6.62 -7.74
N VAL A 140 8.06 6.83 -6.84
CA VAL A 140 6.67 7.15 -7.20
C VAL A 140 6.60 8.44 -7.99
N GLU A 141 7.30 9.49 -7.56
CA GLU A 141 7.38 10.76 -8.29
C GLU A 141 7.94 10.58 -9.71
N ARG A 142 9.02 9.80 -9.85
CA ARG A 142 9.63 9.54 -11.17
C ARG A 142 8.72 8.77 -12.10
N VAL A 143 8.08 7.70 -11.58
CA VAL A 143 7.27 6.78 -12.40
C VAL A 143 5.93 7.40 -12.75
N SER A 144 5.29 8.11 -11.81
CA SER A 144 3.99 8.74 -12.04
C SER A 144 4.08 10.08 -12.79
N GLY A 145 5.28 10.69 -12.82
CA GLY A 145 5.45 12.02 -13.39
C GLY A 145 4.67 13.12 -12.64
N THR A 146 4.39 12.90 -11.35
CA THR A 146 3.64 13.83 -10.49
C THR A 146 4.50 14.31 -9.33
N SER A 147 4.41 15.59 -8.99
CA SER A 147 5.11 16.13 -7.83
C SER A 147 4.39 15.79 -6.53
N PRO A 148 5.14 15.49 -5.44
CA PRO A 148 4.56 15.31 -4.12
C PRO A 148 3.98 16.62 -3.59
N ILE A 149 3.02 16.51 -2.66
CA ILE A 149 2.49 17.69 -1.97
C ILE A 149 3.52 18.13 -0.92
N PRO A 150 3.93 19.44 -0.88
CA PRO A 150 4.81 19.91 0.18
C PRO A 150 4.22 19.64 1.58
N GLN A 151 5.00 19.11 2.51
CA GLN A 151 4.51 18.79 3.87
C GLN A 151 4.05 20.03 4.65
N SER A 152 4.48 21.21 4.26
CA SER A 152 4.00 22.49 4.81
C SER A 152 2.58 22.85 4.38
N ASP A 153 2.10 22.31 3.25
CA ASP A 153 0.75 22.56 2.73
C ASP A 153 -0.27 21.58 3.30
N ILE A 154 -0.51 21.70 4.60
CA ILE A 154 -1.48 20.84 5.32
C ILE A 154 -2.88 20.95 4.71
N GLN A 155 -3.26 22.14 4.22
CA GLN A 155 -4.57 22.35 3.62
C GLN A 155 -4.75 21.50 2.34
N ALA A 156 -3.76 21.49 1.44
CA ALA A 156 -3.81 20.68 0.23
C ALA A 156 -3.85 19.18 0.56
N ILE A 157 -3.06 18.73 1.56
CA ILE A 157 -3.04 17.34 2.01
C ILE A 157 -4.42 16.94 2.58
N SER A 158 -4.98 17.74 3.49
CA SER A 158 -6.29 17.49 4.12
C SER A 158 -7.42 17.50 3.07
N SER A 159 -7.40 18.45 2.14
CA SER A 159 -8.40 18.54 1.06
C SER A 159 -8.31 17.32 0.12
N THR A 160 -7.10 16.84 -0.18
CA THR A 160 -6.88 15.64 -1.00
C THR A 160 -7.41 14.39 -0.30
N ALA A 161 -7.14 14.25 1.00
CA ALA A 161 -7.64 13.15 1.81
C ALA A 161 -9.17 13.13 1.88
N LYS A 162 -9.80 14.28 2.15
CA LYS A 162 -11.26 14.45 2.15
C LYS A 162 -11.87 14.08 0.80
N ALA A 163 -11.24 14.47 -0.31
CA ALA A 163 -11.69 14.09 -1.64
C ALA A 163 -11.66 12.57 -1.84
N GLY A 164 -10.60 11.88 -1.39
CA GLY A 164 -10.53 10.42 -1.42
C GLY A 164 -11.66 9.75 -0.65
N ILE A 165 -11.95 10.22 0.56
CA ILE A 165 -13.05 9.73 1.39
C ILE A 165 -14.41 9.95 0.71
N LEU A 166 -14.64 11.14 0.16
CA LEU A 166 -15.88 11.47 -0.55
C LEU A 166 -16.07 10.64 -1.83
N LEU A 167 -14.98 10.23 -2.48
CA LEU A 167 -14.98 9.30 -3.61
C LEU A 167 -15.21 7.83 -3.18
N GLY A 168 -15.34 7.56 -1.89
CA GLY A 168 -15.64 6.23 -1.37
C GLY A 168 -14.41 5.33 -1.17
N MET A 169 -13.22 5.91 -1.00
CA MET A 169 -12.03 5.12 -0.66
C MET A 169 -12.13 4.57 0.75
N ASP A 170 -11.77 3.29 0.90
CA ASP A 170 -11.85 2.55 2.16
C ASP A 170 -10.80 3.00 3.18
N CYS A 171 -9.62 3.40 2.72
CA CYS A 171 -8.53 3.91 3.57
C CYS A 171 -7.64 4.93 2.82
N LEU A 172 -6.80 5.60 3.59
CA LEU A 172 -5.78 6.53 3.09
C LEU A 172 -4.38 5.95 3.36
N TYR A 173 -3.50 6.04 2.39
CA TYR A 173 -2.08 5.73 2.51
C TYR A 173 -1.26 7.00 2.29
N VAL A 174 -0.45 7.39 3.27
CA VAL A 174 0.36 8.61 3.20
C VAL A 174 1.84 8.25 3.23
N ASP A 175 2.56 8.65 2.20
CA ASP A 175 3.94 8.25 1.98
C ASP A 175 4.82 9.46 1.63
N ALA A 176 6.02 9.49 2.19
CA ALA A 176 7.06 10.45 1.83
C ALA A 176 8.07 9.88 0.81
N GLY A 177 7.83 8.63 0.36
CA GLY A 177 8.68 7.88 -0.55
C GLY A 177 9.74 7.03 0.14
N SER A 178 10.05 5.86 -0.45
CA SER A 178 11.05 4.94 0.07
C SER A 178 12.44 5.61 0.10
N GLY A 179 13.06 5.64 1.27
CA GLY A 179 14.35 6.30 1.50
C GLY A 179 14.24 7.82 1.74
N ALA A 180 13.04 8.32 2.09
CA ALA A 180 12.82 9.72 2.40
C ALA A 180 13.80 10.24 3.47
N HIS A 181 14.33 11.44 3.24
CA HIS A 181 15.17 12.13 4.23
C HIS A 181 14.31 12.69 5.36
N THR A 182 13.07 13.08 5.03
CA THR A 182 12.09 13.62 5.96
C THR A 182 10.86 12.71 5.97
N PRO A 183 10.55 12.02 7.06
CA PRO A 183 9.35 11.20 7.17
C PRO A 183 8.09 12.05 7.14
N VAL A 184 6.93 11.41 6.95
CA VAL A 184 5.64 12.08 7.09
C VAL A 184 5.54 12.74 8.46
N SER A 185 5.25 14.04 8.48
CA SER A 185 5.25 14.81 9.72
C SER A 185 4.09 14.40 10.64
N GLU A 186 4.34 14.44 11.95
CA GLU A 186 3.33 14.14 12.95
C GLU A 186 2.07 15.04 12.81
N LYS A 187 2.26 16.27 12.36
CA LYS A 187 1.16 17.20 12.09
C LYS A 187 0.22 16.68 11.00
N ILE A 188 0.76 16.10 9.93
CA ILE A 188 -0.04 15.49 8.86
C ILE A 188 -0.80 14.29 9.41
N ILE A 189 -0.12 13.40 10.15
CA ILE A 189 -0.74 12.21 10.74
C ILE A 189 -1.91 12.61 11.65
N ARG A 190 -1.72 13.59 12.52
CA ARG A 190 -2.78 14.11 13.41
C ARG A 190 -3.96 14.69 12.64
N GLU A 191 -3.69 15.49 11.61
CA GLU A 191 -4.74 16.11 10.77
C GLU A 191 -5.57 15.06 10.04
N LEU A 192 -4.94 14.00 9.53
CA LEU A 192 -5.64 12.96 8.78
C LEU A 192 -6.35 11.94 9.67
N SER A 193 -5.82 11.63 10.85
CA SER A 193 -6.41 10.64 11.76
C SER A 193 -7.79 11.04 12.28
N ILE A 194 -8.11 12.33 12.31
CA ILE A 194 -9.43 12.82 12.76
C ILE A 194 -10.51 12.68 11.68
N LEU A 195 -10.16 12.30 10.44
CA LEU A 195 -11.11 12.19 9.34
C LEU A 195 -11.96 10.91 9.39
N GLY A 196 -11.66 9.99 10.32
CA GLY A 196 -12.45 8.78 10.54
C GLY A 196 -12.26 7.67 9.49
N SER A 197 -11.31 7.81 8.58
CA SER A 197 -10.88 6.75 7.66
C SER A 197 -9.60 6.08 8.20
N PRO A 198 -9.44 4.75 8.04
CA PRO A 198 -8.17 4.10 8.34
C PRO A 198 -7.01 4.80 7.62
N LEU A 199 -5.92 5.06 8.36
CA LEU A 199 -4.72 5.71 7.86
C LEU A 199 -3.54 4.73 7.94
N ILE A 200 -2.84 4.57 6.83
CA ILE A 200 -1.64 3.75 6.67
C ILE A 200 -0.46 4.67 6.34
#